data_57f15ec30899561c7b8c49626f92a9f0
#
_entry.id   57f15ec30899561c7b8c49626f92a9f0
#
_cell.length_a   1.000
_cell.length_b   1.000
_cell.length_c   1.000
_cell.angle_alpha   90.00
_cell.angle_beta   90.00
_cell.angle_gamma   90.00
#
_symmetry.space_group_name_H-M   'P 1'
#
loop_
_entity.id
_entity.type
_entity.pdbx_description
1 polymer ?
#
loop_
_entity_poly.entity_id
_entity_poly.type
_entity_poly.pdbx_seq_one_letter_code
_entity_poly.pdbx_strand_id
1 'polypeptide(L)'
;MNKTRHITNPQVTDYMNGFYKAASPELDALRRQAETDDVPIILKETEDYLNTLLAMVKPKRILEIGTAVGYSAAYFAVKSGAEVVTIEKGEDVHLTAKSNIEALGLTGQVRLYCGDGEEETMKLLDAGEESFDLVFIDAAKSHYKRFLDAALKLSHPGTVIVADNVLFQAKTVSDEYDPSGKHKTNIRRLREFIEYVYDHPALETSLASCGDGLTISVVKEI
;
A
#
# COMPACT_ATOMS: atom_id res chain seq x y z
N MET A 1 22.48 11.11 5.14
CA MET A 1 21.41 12.12 5.04
C MET A 1 20.10 11.36 4.95
N ASN A 2 19.37 11.23 6.05
CA ASN A 2 18.04 10.64 6.04
C ASN A 2 17.14 11.46 5.12
N LYS A 3 16.86 10.95 3.93
CA LYS A 3 15.84 11.53 3.06
C LYS A 3 14.50 11.24 3.73
N THR A 4 13.97 12.24 4.43
CA THR A 4 12.63 12.15 5.00
C THR A 4 11.65 11.86 3.88
N ARG A 5 10.95 10.72 3.96
CA ARG A 5 9.87 10.36 3.02
C ARG A 5 8.57 11.08 3.37
N HIS A 6 8.57 11.85 4.44
CA HIS A 6 7.39 12.55 4.94
C HIS A 6 7.21 13.87 4.19
N ILE A 7 5.96 14.23 3.94
CA ILE A 7 5.55 15.53 3.38
C ILE A 7 5.07 16.47 4.48
N THR A 8 4.89 15.96 5.69
CA THR A 8 4.47 16.70 6.89
C THR A 8 5.66 17.41 7.55
N ASN A 9 5.37 18.39 8.41
CA ASN A 9 6.39 19.02 9.23
C ASN A 9 7.08 17.96 10.12
N PRO A 10 8.42 17.85 10.12
CA PRO A 10 9.14 16.83 10.89
C PRO A 10 8.78 16.81 12.38
N GLN A 11 8.53 17.97 13.00
CA GLN A 11 8.14 18.03 14.42
C GLN A 11 6.73 17.44 14.64
N VAL A 12 5.83 17.56 13.67
CA VAL A 12 4.50 16.95 13.72
C VAL A 12 4.64 15.44 13.57
N THR A 13 5.46 14.98 12.62
CA THR A 13 5.76 13.55 12.44
C THR A 13 6.36 12.94 13.69
N ASP A 14 7.35 13.59 14.32
CA ASP A 14 7.98 13.11 15.55
C ASP A 14 6.96 13.02 16.70
N TYR A 15 6.10 14.04 16.82
CA TYR A 15 5.04 14.06 17.82
C TYR A 15 4.05 12.90 17.60
N MET A 16 3.57 12.68 16.38
CA MET A 16 2.66 11.59 16.04
C MET A 16 3.30 10.22 16.28
N ASN A 17 4.57 10.05 15.88
CA ASN A 17 5.31 8.80 16.08
C ASN A 17 5.51 8.47 17.57
N GLY A 18 5.40 9.46 18.47
CA GLY A 18 5.38 9.25 19.93
C GLY A 18 4.17 8.44 20.41
N PHE A 19 3.09 8.37 19.65
CA PHE A 19 1.89 7.58 19.95
C PHE A 19 1.87 6.22 19.23
N TYR A 20 2.79 6.01 18.27
CA TYR A 20 2.83 4.77 17.50
C TYR A 20 3.05 3.55 18.41
N LYS A 21 2.28 2.50 18.13
CA LYS A 21 2.40 1.18 18.77
C LYS A 21 2.35 0.11 17.70
N ALA A 22 3.42 -0.67 17.62
CA ALA A 22 3.44 -1.82 16.71
C ALA A 22 2.31 -2.80 17.02
N ALA A 23 1.79 -3.46 15.99
CA ALA A 23 0.68 -4.41 16.15
C ALA A 23 1.10 -5.69 16.91
N SER A 24 2.37 -6.08 16.85
CA SER A 24 2.96 -7.12 17.68
C SER A 24 4.47 -6.90 17.88
N PRO A 25 5.10 -7.55 18.88
CA PRO A 25 6.55 -7.51 19.07
C PRO A 25 7.33 -8.05 17.86
N GLU A 26 6.82 -9.07 17.20
CA GLU A 26 7.46 -9.70 16.02
C GLU A 26 7.42 -8.76 14.81
N LEU A 27 6.29 -8.05 14.60
CA LEU A 27 6.18 -7.02 13.56
C LEU A 27 7.09 -5.83 13.86
N ASP A 28 7.25 -5.42 15.13
CA ASP A 28 8.19 -4.37 15.53
C ASP A 28 9.64 -4.79 15.22
N ALA A 29 9.99 -6.06 15.45
CA ALA A 29 11.29 -6.60 15.08
C ALA A 29 11.53 -6.58 13.56
N LEU A 30 10.55 -7.03 12.78
CA LEU A 30 10.61 -7.01 11.31
C LEU A 30 10.73 -5.56 10.77
N ARG A 31 9.97 -4.61 11.35
CA ARG A 31 10.08 -3.18 11.01
C ARG A 31 11.49 -2.65 11.24
N ARG A 32 12.04 -2.89 12.43
CA ARG A 32 13.40 -2.43 12.76
C ARG A 32 14.46 -3.02 11.85
N GLN A 33 14.32 -4.30 11.47
CA GLN A 33 15.22 -4.93 10.52
C GLN A 33 15.11 -4.26 9.15
N ALA A 34 13.89 -4.09 8.63
CA ALA A 34 13.66 -3.44 7.34
C ALA A 34 14.18 -1.98 7.31
N GLU A 35 13.96 -1.22 8.40
CA GLU A 35 14.48 0.15 8.55
C GLU A 35 16.02 0.18 8.59
N THR A 36 16.66 -0.82 9.21
CA THR A 36 18.13 -0.95 9.26
C THR A 36 18.71 -1.29 7.90
N ASP A 37 18.00 -2.11 7.12
CA ASP A 37 18.42 -2.54 5.78
C ASP A 37 18.01 -1.55 4.68
N ASP A 38 17.50 -0.36 5.06
CA ASP A 38 16.98 0.67 4.13
C ASP A 38 15.87 0.15 3.19
N VAL A 39 15.15 -0.89 3.59
CA VAL A 39 14.01 -1.41 2.82
C VAL A 39 12.81 -0.47 3.00
N PRO A 40 12.19 -0.01 1.90
CA PRO A 40 11.02 0.84 1.97
C PRO A 40 9.80 0.03 2.43
N ILE A 41 9.35 0.26 3.65
CA ILE A 41 8.07 -0.23 4.19
C ILE A 41 7.16 0.95 4.49
N ILE A 42 5.87 0.69 4.76
CA ILE A 42 4.91 1.72 5.13
C ILE A 42 5.40 2.54 6.33
N LEU A 43 5.20 3.86 6.29
CA LEU A 43 5.60 4.76 7.36
C LEU A 43 4.73 4.54 8.60
N LYS A 44 5.25 4.87 9.80
CA LYS A 44 4.50 4.75 11.06
C LYS A 44 3.21 5.56 11.06
N GLU A 45 3.24 6.78 10.50
CA GLU A 45 2.02 7.60 10.33
C GLU A 45 1.00 6.93 9.41
N THR A 46 1.45 6.30 8.31
CA THR A 46 0.58 5.54 7.40
C THR A 46 -0.02 4.35 8.12
N GLU A 47 0.79 3.59 8.86
CA GLU A 47 0.32 2.44 9.64
C GLU A 47 -0.71 2.84 10.70
N ASP A 48 -0.47 3.94 11.43
CA ASP A 48 -1.40 4.44 12.44
C ASP A 48 -2.73 4.89 11.82
N TYR A 49 -2.69 5.53 10.65
CA TYR A 49 -3.89 5.86 9.88
C TYR A 49 -4.64 4.59 9.43
N LEU A 50 -3.90 3.60 8.89
CA LEU A 50 -4.47 2.32 8.47
C LEU A 50 -5.06 1.52 9.64
N ASN A 51 -4.53 1.65 10.87
CA ASN A 51 -5.14 1.06 12.07
C ASN A 51 -6.60 1.47 12.23
N THR A 52 -6.88 2.77 12.07
CA THR A 52 -8.24 3.31 12.19
C THR A 52 -9.10 2.87 11.01
N LEU A 53 -8.54 2.91 9.79
CA LEU A 53 -9.24 2.47 8.58
C LEU A 53 -9.65 1.00 8.66
N LEU A 54 -8.75 0.10 9.08
CA LEU A 54 -9.04 -1.31 9.27
C LEU A 54 -10.14 -1.55 10.31
N ALA A 55 -10.13 -0.78 11.41
CA ALA A 55 -11.17 -0.86 12.43
C ALA A 55 -12.57 -0.42 11.92
N MET A 56 -12.62 0.52 10.97
CA MET A 56 -13.84 0.99 10.32
C MET A 56 -14.33 0.01 9.27
N VAL A 57 -13.46 -0.42 8.36
CA VAL A 57 -13.78 -1.29 7.22
C VAL A 57 -14.04 -2.73 7.67
N LYS A 58 -13.27 -3.23 8.66
CA LYS A 58 -13.30 -4.62 9.14
C LYS A 58 -13.19 -5.63 8.01
N PRO A 59 -12.17 -5.51 7.15
CA PRO A 59 -12.04 -6.36 5.99
C PRO A 59 -11.85 -7.82 6.39
N LYS A 60 -12.47 -8.72 5.65
CA LYS A 60 -12.23 -10.17 5.73
C LYS A 60 -11.16 -10.60 4.72
N ARG A 61 -11.07 -9.89 3.60
CA ARG A 61 -10.16 -10.18 2.50
C ARG A 61 -9.47 -8.91 2.02
N ILE A 62 -8.16 -8.96 1.91
CA ILE A 62 -7.31 -7.84 1.49
C ILE A 62 -6.46 -8.26 0.30
N LEU A 63 -6.45 -7.44 -0.76
CA LEU A 63 -5.49 -7.54 -1.86
C LEU A 63 -4.40 -6.49 -1.68
N GLU A 64 -3.15 -6.91 -1.73
CA GLU A 64 -2.00 -6.01 -1.74
C GLU A 64 -1.23 -6.15 -3.05
N ILE A 65 -0.87 -5.04 -3.68
CA ILE A 65 -0.01 -4.98 -4.86
C ILE A 65 1.27 -4.23 -4.48
N GLY A 66 2.37 -4.97 -4.34
CA GLY A 66 3.64 -4.52 -3.80
C GLY A 66 3.89 -5.05 -2.39
N THR A 67 4.45 -6.26 -2.30
CA THR A 67 4.69 -6.95 -1.02
C THR A 67 5.97 -6.47 -0.33
N ALA A 68 6.99 -6.09 -1.11
CA ALA A 68 8.36 -5.88 -0.62
C ALA A 68 8.82 -7.05 0.27
N VAL A 69 9.27 -6.78 1.49
CA VAL A 69 9.69 -7.83 2.44
C VAL A 69 8.55 -8.47 3.23
N GLY A 70 7.29 -8.19 2.87
CA GLY A 70 6.10 -8.78 3.50
C GLY A 70 5.62 -8.08 4.77
N TYR A 71 6.17 -6.91 5.10
CA TYR A 71 5.80 -6.20 6.32
C TYR A 71 4.33 -5.78 6.37
N SER A 72 3.85 -5.09 5.34
CA SER A 72 2.46 -4.60 5.25
C SER A 72 1.47 -5.75 5.15
N ALA A 73 1.76 -6.81 4.37
CA ALA A 73 0.93 -8.01 4.32
C ALA A 73 0.77 -8.68 5.71
N ALA A 74 1.88 -8.84 6.44
CA ALA A 74 1.87 -9.38 7.79
C ALA A 74 1.12 -8.47 8.76
N TYR A 75 1.34 -7.15 8.66
CA TYR A 75 0.63 -6.15 9.45
C TYR A 75 -0.89 -6.24 9.23
N PHE A 76 -1.35 -6.28 7.98
CA PHE A 76 -2.77 -6.42 7.66
C PHE A 76 -3.36 -7.70 8.26
N ALA A 77 -2.68 -8.84 8.08
CA ALA A 77 -3.11 -10.13 8.62
C ALA A 77 -3.25 -10.09 10.15
N VAL A 78 -2.22 -9.64 10.87
CA VAL A 78 -2.21 -9.58 12.34
C VAL A 78 -3.24 -8.57 12.86
N LYS A 79 -3.33 -7.40 12.22
CA LYS A 79 -4.16 -6.30 12.74
C LYS A 79 -5.66 -6.49 12.50
N SER A 80 -6.04 -7.04 11.35
CA SER A 80 -7.46 -7.20 10.98
C SER A 80 -7.98 -8.62 11.15
N GLY A 81 -7.10 -9.63 11.17
CA GLY A 81 -7.48 -11.04 11.08
C GLY A 81 -7.93 -11.46 9.67
N ALA A 82 -7.80 -10.59 8.68
CA ALA A 82 -8.20 -10.85 7.30
C ALA A 82 -7.29 -11.87 6.60
N GLU A 83 -7.84 -12.57 5.61
CA GLU A 83 -7.04 -13.23 4.58
C GLU A 83 -6.38 -12.17 3.69
N VAL A 84 -5.07 -12.28 3.49
CA VAL A 84 -4.30 -11.34 2.66
C VAL A 84 -3.76 -12.07 1.44
N VAL A 85 -4.07 -11.53 0.26
CA VAL A 85 -3.45 -11.90 -1.00
C VAL A 85 -2.48 -10.79 -1.37
N THR A 86 -1.20 -11.12 -1.55
CA THR A 86 -0.17 -10.13 -1.86
C THR A 86 0.67 -10.54 -3.05
N ILE A 87 1.04 -9.55 -3.89
CA ILE A 87 1.72 -9.76 -5.17
C ILE A 87 3.03 -8.99 -5.17
N GLU A 88 4.14 -9.69 -5.40
CA GLU A 88 5.48 -9.11 -5.54
C GLU A 88 6.10 -9.46 -6.89
N LYS A 89 6.63 -8.46 -7.58
CA LYS A 89 7.21 -8.66 -8.91
C LYS A 89 8.62 -9.21 -8.89
N GLY A 90 9.40 -8.83 -7.89
CA GLY A 90 10.81 -9.21 -7.74
C GLY A 90 10.94 -10.60 -7.10
N GLU A 91 11.50 -11.58 -7.81
CA GLU A 91 11.62 -12.96 -7.32
C GLU A 91 12.42 -13.05 -6.01
N ASP A 92 13.57 -12.39 -5.92
CA ASP A 92 14.41 -12.37 -4.70
C ASP A 92 13.68 -11.71 -3.52
N VAL A 93 12.95 -10.64 -3.80
CA VAL A 93 12.16 -9.91 -2.80
C VAL A 93 10.97 -10.76 -2.35
N HIS A 94 10.29 -11.43 -3.28
CA HIS A 94 9.23 -12.40 -2.98
C HIS A 94 9.71 -13.53 -2.06
N LEU A 95 10.90 -14.09 -2.31
CA LEU A 95 11.47 -15.14 -1.46
C LEU A 95 11.76 -14.62 -0.04
N THR A 96 12.22 -13.37 0.08
CA THR A 96 12.42 -12.70 1.38
C THR A 96 11.08 -12.54 2.11
N ALA A 97 10.05 -12.04 1.41
CA ALA A 97 8.71 -11.90 1.98
C ALA A 97 8.15 -13.25 2.46
N LYS A 98 8.31 -14.30 1.64
CA LYS A 98 7.89 -15.65 1.99
C LYS A 98 8.54 -16.12 3.29
N SER A 99 9.86 -15.97 3.41
CA SER A 99 10.59 -16.35 4.62
C SER A 99 10.10 -15.58 5.86
N ASN A 100 9.82 -14.28 5.72
CA ASN A 100 9.30 -13.47 6.83
C ASN A 100 7.89 -13.89 7.24
N ILE A 101 7.00 -14.16 6.28
CA ILE A 101 5.64 -14.65 6.53
C ILE A 101 5.66 -16.02 7.21
N GLU A 102 6.56 -16.93 6.79
CA GLU A 102 6.76 -18.24 7.43
C GLU A 102 7.26 -18.09 8.88
N ALA A 103 8.26 -17.22 9.10
CA ALA A 103 8.80 -16.94 10.44
C ALA A 103 7.76 -16.35 11.40
N LEU A 104 6.82 -15.56 10.88
CA LEU A 104 5.70 -15.00 11.63
C LEU A 104 4.53 -15.98 11.83
N GLY A 105 4.58 -17.18 11.26
CA GLY A 105 3.51 -18.18 11.35
C GLY A 105 2.22 -17.81 10.58
N LEU A 106 2.32 -16.96 9.56
CA LEU A 106 1.18 -16.39 8.83
C LEU A 106 0.87 -17.10 7.51
N THR A 107 1.50 -18.24 7.20
CA THR A 107 1.33 -18.97 5.94
C THR A 107 -0.10 -19.45 5.67
N GLY A 108 -0.91 -19.62 6.71
CA GLY A 108 -2.33 -19.98 6.59
C GLY A 108 -3.25 -18.79 6.33
N GLN A 109 -2.74 -17.57 6.43
CA GLN A 109 -3.52 -16.32 6.33
C GLN A 109 -3.04 -15.40 5.21
N VAL A 110 -1.77 -15.49 4.82
CA VAL A 110 -1.15 -14.67 3.76
C VAL A 110 -0.78 -15.56 2.59
N ARG A 111 -1.37 -15.29 1.42
CA ARG A 111 -1.03 -15.93 0.15
C ARG A 111 -0.16 -14.99 -0.68
N LEU A 112 1.05 -15.43 -1.04
CA LEU A 112 2.00 -14.66 -1.83
C LEU A 112 2.02 -15.15 -3.28
N TYR A 113 1.97 -14.21 -4.21
CA TYR A 113 2.12 -14.46 -5.64
C TYR A 113 3.35 -13.70 -6.18
N CYS A 114 4.15 -14.38 -7.02
CA CYS A 114 5.31 -13.78 -7.66
C CYS A 114 4.95 -13.41 -9.11
N GLY A 115 4.94 -12.11 -9.43
CA GLY A 115 4.61 -11.65 -10.77
C GLY A 115 4.24 -10.18 -10.86
N ASP A 116 3.84 -9.75 -12.05
CA ASP A 116 3.35 -8.38 -12.26
C ASP A 116 1.97 -8.20 -11.63
N GLY A 117 1.78 -7.06 -10.93
CA GLY A 117 0.57 -6.82 -10.15
C GLY A 117 -0.74 -6.88 -10.95
N GLU A 118 -0.75 -6.37 -12.20
CA GLU A 118 -1.92 -6.47 -13.06
C GLU A 118 -2.14 -7.90 -13.55
N GLU A 119 -1.09 -8.56 -14.05
CA GLU A 119 -1.18 -9.91 -14.62
C GLU A 119 -1.64 -10.93 -13.56
N GLU A 120 -1.06 -10.89 -12.36
CA GLU A 120 -1.44 -11.81 -11.27
C GLU A 120 -2.86 -11.52 -10.77
N THR A 121 -3.26 -10.24 -10.65
CA THR A 121 -4.64 -9.87 -10.31
C THR A 121 -5.65 -10.39 -11.35
N MET A 122 -5.31 -10.34 -12.64
CA MET A 122 -6.17 -10.88 -13.69
C MET A 122 -6.22 -12.42 -13.66
N LYS A 123 -5.12 -13.10 -13.32
CA LYS A 123 -5.12 -14.56 -13.13
C LYS A 123 -6.00 -14.97 -11.94
N LEU A 124 -5.99 -14.19 -10.86
CA LEU A 124 -6.90 -14.40 -9.72
C LEU A 124 -8.37 -14.29 -10.15
N LEU A 125 -8.69 -13.26 -10.93
CA LEU A 125 -10.05 -13.09 -11.49
C LEU A 125 -10.45 -14.29 -12.34
N ASP A 126 -9.59 -14.72 -13.27
CA ASP A 126 -9.85 -15.86 -14.18
C ASP A 126 -9.99 -17.19 -13.42
N ALA A 127 -9.33 -17.30 -12.26
CA ALA A 127 -9.45 -18.45 -11.35
C ALA A 127 -10.72 -18.42 -10.49
N GLY A 128 -11.56 -17.38 -10.60
CA GLY A 128 -12.80 -17.24 -9.84
C GLY A 128 -12.55 -16.77 -8.38
N GLU A 129 -11.47 -16.03 -8.14
CA GLU A 129 -11.17 -15.47 -6.81
C GLU A 129 -12.32 -14.56 -6.36
N GLU A 130 -12.71 -14.67 -5.08
CA GLU A 130 -13.73 -13.81 -4.49
C GLU A 130 -13.23 -12.36 -4.36
N SER A 131 -14.16 -11.39 -4.37
CA SER A 131 -13.85 -9.97 -4.23
C SER A 131 -13.19 -9.64 -2.88
N PHE A 132 -12.45 -8.55 -2.86
CA PHE A 132 -11.75 -8.03 -1.70
C PHE A 132 -12.50 -6.86 -1.06
N ASP A 133 -12.43 -6.76 0.27
CA ASP A 133 -13.02 -5.66 1.05
C ASP A 133 -12.09 -4.44 1.09
N LEU A 134 -10.77 -4.69 1.01
CA LEU A 134 -9.74 -3.67 0.97
C LEU A 134 -8.68 -4.02 -0.06
N VAL A 135 -8.25 -3.02 -0.83
CA VAL A 135 -7.11 -3.12 -1.75
C VAL A 135 -6.05 -2.11 -1.32
N PHE A 136 -4.81 -2.55 -1.22
CA PHE A 136 -3.66 -1.70 -0.93
C PHE A 136 -2.66 -1.73 -2.08
N ILE A 137 -2.34 -0.55 -2.65
CA ILE A 137 -1.41 -0.40 -3.78
C ILE A 137 -0.19 0.39 -3.30
N ASP A 138 0.95 -0.29 -3.15
CA ASP A 138 2.25 0.32 -2.84
C ASP A 138 3.35 -0.32 -3.70
N ALA A 139 3.33 -0.03 -4.98
CA ALA A 139 4.20 -0.64 -5.97
C ALA A 139 4.88 0.40 -6.87
N ALA A 140 5.24 0.01 -8.09
CA ALA A 140 5.85 0.91 -9.07
C ALA A 140 4.88 2.01 -9.49
N LYS A 141 5.18 3.26 -9.12
CA LYS A 141 4.32 4.46 -9.27
C LYS A 141 3.83 4.72 -10.70
N SER A 142 4.61 4.32 -11.70
CA SER A 142 4.22 4.44 -13.12
C SER A 142 3.06 3.52 -13.53
N HIS A 143 2.64 2.59 -12.69
CA HIS A 143 1.67 1.55 -13.00
C HIS A 143 0.40 1.59 -12.16
N TYR A 144 0.24 2.58 -11.27
CA TYR A 144 -0.89 2.65 -10.34
C TYR A 144 -2.26 2.59 -11.03
N LYS A 145 -2.42 3.28 -12.17
CA LYS A 145 -3.68 3.23 -12.91
C LYS A 145 -4.06 1.81 -13.32
N ARG A 146 -3.14 1.05 -13.94
CA ARG A 146 -3.42 -0.31 -14.39
C ARG A 146 -3.64 -1.29 -13.23
N PHE A 147 -2.96 -1.08 -12.09
CA PHE A 147 -3.21 -1.87 -10.89
C PHE A 147 -4.60 -1.61 -10.32
N LEU A 148 -5.03 -0.35 -10.29
CA LEU A 148 -6.39 0.02 -9.91
C LEU A 148 -7.42 -0.61 -10.85
N ASP A 149 -7.23 -0.49 -12.17
CA ASP A 149 -8.16 -1.04 -13.17
C ASP A 149 -8.33 -2.56 -13.04
N ALA A 150 -7.25 -3.28 -12.70
CA ALA A 150 -7.30 -4.72 -12.41
C ALA A 150 -8.00 -5.01 -11.08
N ALA A 151 -7.65 -4.28 -10.01
CA ALA A 151 -8.22 -4.47 -8.67
C ALA A 151 -9.72 -4.18 -8.62
N LEU A 152 -10.20 -3.20 -9.38
CA LEU A 152 -11.64 -2.89 -9.49
C LEU A 152 -12.47 -4.09 -9.97
N LYS A 153 -11.90 -4.99 -10.76
CA LYS A 153 -12.60 -6.20 -11.24
C LYS A 153 -12.79 -7.26 -10.15
N LEU A 154 -11.98 -7.18 -9.08
CA LEU A 154 -12.07 -8.00 -7.88
C LEU A 154 -12.59 -7.20 -6.67
N SER A 155 -13.30 -6.10 -6.94
CA SER A 155 -13.92 -5.26 -5.92
C SER A 155 -15.45 -5.38 -5.96
N HIS A 156 -16.08 -5.02 -4.86
CA HIS A 156 -17.55 -4.90 -4.74
C HIS A 156 -17.91 -3.49 -4.22
N PRO A 157 -19.18 -3.06 -4.30
CA PRO A 157 -19.61 -1.84 -3.64
C PRO A 157 -19.24 -1.85 -2.15
N GLY A 158 -18.59 -0.76 -1.70
CA GLY A 158 -18.04 -0.65 -0.35
C GLY A 158 -16.58 -1.08 -0.19
N THR A 159 -15.96 -1.72 -1.20
CA THR A 159 -14.50 -1.98 -1.19
C THR A 159 -13.76 -0.67 -1.03
N VAL A 160 -12.80 -0.64 -0.12
CA VAL A 160 -11.89 0.50 0.08
C VAL A 160 -10.57 0.23 -0.63
N ILE A 161 -10.15 1.17 -1.47
CA ILE A 161 -8.89 1.10 -2.22
C ILE A 161 -7.97 2.21 -1.72
N VAL A 162 -6.81 1.84 -1.22
CA VAL A 162 -5.76 2.76 -0.75
C VAL A 162 -4.55 2.65 -1.66
N ALA A 163 -4.07 3.78 -2.19
CA ALA A 163 -2.78 3.82 -2.87
C ALA A 163 -1.81 4.73 -2.10
N ASP A 164 -0.65 4.18 -1.73
CA ASP A 164 0.37 4.87 -0.93
C ASP A 164 1.39 5.61 -1.80
N ASN A 165 2.05 6.58 -1.20
CA ASN A 165 3.12 7.42 -1.76
C ASN A 165 2.71 8.23 -3.01
N VAL A 166 1.45 8.61 -3.12
CA VAL A 166 0.93 9.34 -4.29
C VAL A 166 1.46 10.78 -4.37
N LEU A 167 1.90 11.38 -3.25
CA LEU A 167 2.50 12.71 -3.23
C LEU A 167 4.01 12.71 -3.46
N PHE A 168 4.67 11.56 -3.34
CA PHE A 168 6.04 11.31 -3.74
C PHE A 168 7.02 12.39 -3.24
N GLN A 169 7.09 12.58 -1.92
CA GLN A 169 7.91 13.62 -1.28
C GLN A 169 7.56 15.02 -1.81
N ALA A 170 6.28 15.32 -1.95
CA ALA A 170 5.73 16.54 -2.52
C ALA A 170 6.07 16.79 -4.03
N LYS A 171 6.82 15.90 -4.68
CA LYS A 171 7.19 16.05 -6.10
C LYS A 171 5.96 16.04 -7.03
N THR A 172 4.89 15.38 -6.64
CA THR A 172 3.62 15.39 -7.38
C THR A 172 2.96 16.76 -7.34
N VAL A 173 3.18 17.52 -6.25
CA VAL A 173 2.59 18.84 -6.04
C VAL A 173 3.28 19.91 -6.88
N SER A 174 4.63 19.95 -6.88
CA SER A 174 5.41 20.94 -7.62
C SER A 174 6.70 20.36 -8.15
N ASP A 175 7.10 20.76 -9.36
CA ASP A 175 8.37 20.37 -9.98
C ASP A 175 9.58 20.94 -9.22
N GLU A 176 9.37 21.95 -8.36
CA GLU A 176 10.42 22.50 -7.47
C GLU A 176 11.00 21.46 -6.53
N TYR A 177 10.21 20.41 -6.19
CA TYR A 177 10.66 19.30 -5.35
C TYR A 177 11.43 18.20 -6.12
N ASP A 178 11.56 18.31 -7.45
CA ASP A 178 12.42 17.48 -8.30
C ASP A 178 13.37 18.30 -9.18
N PRO A 179 14.27 19.13 -8.60
CA PRO A 179 15.13 20.03 -9.35
C PRO A 179 16.07 19.31 -10.34
N SER A 180 16.35 18.03 -10.09
CA SER A 180 17.14 17.19 -11.00
C SER A 180 16.35 16.69 -12.21
N GLY A 181 15.02 16.73 -12.17
CA GLY A 181 14.13 16.17 -13.17
C GLY A 181 14.23 14.63 -13.32
N LYS A 182 14.84 13.96 -12.35
CA LYS A 182 15.08 12.51 -12.39
C LYS A 182 13.78 11.70 -12.37
N HIS A 183 12.72 12.27 -11.76
CA HIS A 183 11.47 11.54 -11.49
C HIS A 183 10.30 11.97 -12.38
N LYS A 184 10.54 12.75 -13.45
CA LYS A 184 9.49 13.32 -14.31
C LYS A 184 8.41 12.33 -14.74
N THR A 185 8.82 11.12 -15.14
CA THR A 185 7.84 10.09 -15.58
C THR A 185 6.94 9.64 -14.44
N ASN A 186 7.50 9.35 -13.26
CA ASN A 186 6.72 8.94 -12.10
C ASN A 186 5.79 10.07 -11.63
N ILE A 187 6.29 11.31 -11.58
CA ILE A 187 5.51 12.50 -11.20
C ILE A 187 4.30 12.65 -12.13
N ARG A 188 4.55 12.63 -13.45
CA ARG A 188 3.47 12.74 -14.43
C ARG A 188 2.44 11.62 -14.26
N ARG A 189 2.88 10.38 -14.11
CA ARG A 189 1.99 9.23 -13.93
C ARG A 189 1.18 9.29 -12.64
N LEU A 190 1.75 9.80 -11.56
CA LEU A 190 1.02 10.00 -10.30
C LEU A 190 -0.02 11.12 -10.41
N ARG A 191 0.30 12.25 -11.09
CA ARG A 191 -0.68 13.31 -11.38
C ARG A 191 -1.85 12.76 -12.20
N GLU A 192 -1.56 12.04 -13.29
CA GLU A 192 -2.57 11.37 -14.13
C GLU A 192 -3.40 10.37 -13.29
N PHE A 193 -2.79 9.65 -12.36
CA PHE A 193 -3.48 8.70 -11.48
C PHE A 193 -4.39 9.41 -10.48
N ILE A 194 -3.94 10.48 -9.83
CA ILE A 194 -4.76 11.25 -8.87
C ILE A 194 -5.98 11.83 -9.59
N GLU A 195 -5.80 12.46 -10.75
CA GLU A 195 -6.91 12.95 -11.59
C GLU A 195 -7.87 11.81 -11.95
N TYR A 196 -7.31 10.67 -12.38
CA TYR A 196 -8.09 9.50 -12.77
C TYR A 196 -8.99 8.96 -11.65
N VAL A 197 -8.48 8.84 -10.41
CA VAL A 197 -9.29 8.31 -9.29
C VAL A 197 -10.34 9.29 -8.82
N TYR A 198 -10.11 10.61 -8.95
CA TYR A 198 -11.10 11.64 -8.63
C TYR A 198 -12.23 11.70 -9.66
N ASP A 199 -11.91 11.52 -10.94
CA ASP A 199 -12.88 11.57 -12.03
C ASP A 199 -13.57 10.21 -12.27
N HIS A 200 -13.13 9.14 -11.58
CA HIS A 200 -13.65 7.79 -11.84
C HIS A 200 -15.10 7.64 -11.36
N PRO A 201 -16.07 7.29 -12.24
CA PRO A 201 -17.51 7.28 -11.90
C PRO A 201 -17.85 6.31 -10.77
N ALA A 202 -17.13 5.19 -10.65
CA ALA A 202 -17.36 4.16 -9.65
C ALA A 202 -16.65 4.44 -8.30
N LEU A 203 -15.91 5.54 -8.15
CA LEU A 203 -15.14 5.82 -6.94
C LEU A 203 -15.61 7.09 -6.24
N GLU A 204 -15.57 7.07 -4.91
CA GLU A 204 -15.59 8.26 -4.07
C GLU A 204 -14.22 8.37 -3.44
N THR A 205 -13.46 9.41 -3.78
CA THR A 205 -12.02 9.50 -3.48
C THR A 205 -11.68 10.70 -2.62
N SER A 206 -10.74 10.50 -1.69
CA SER A 206 -10.07 11.56 -0.93
C SER A 206 -8.56 11.40 -1.04
N LEU A 207 -7.84 12.54 -1.06
CA LEU A 207 -6.39 12.61 -0.95
C LEU A 207 -6.02 13.02 0.47
N ALA A 208 -5.27 12.17 1.18
CA ALA A 208 -4.80 12.43 2.53
C ALA A 208 -3.29 12.73 2.53
N SER A 209 -2.87 13.78 3.24
CA SER A 209 -1.46 14.15 3.42
C SER A 209 -0.80 13.37 4.56
N CYS A 210 -1.09 12.08 4.69
CA CYS A 210 -0.50 11.18 5.66
C CYS A 210 0.71 10.47 5.04
N GLY A 211 1.80 10.33 5.78
CA GLY A 211 3.02 9.70 5.28
C GLY A 211 3.58 10.40 4.05
N ASP A 212 3.63 9.71 2.92
CA ASP A 212 4.00 10.26 1.60
C ASP A 212 2.76 10.46 0.68
N GLY A 213 1.60 10.63 1.28
CA GLY A 213 0.31 10.87 0.63
C GLY A 213 -0.42 9.60 0.24
N LEU A 214 -1.71 9.53 0.60
CA LEU A 214 -2.60 8.42 0.29
C LEU A 214 -3.77 8.90 -0.57
N THR A 215 -4.13 8.17 -1.63
CA THR A 215 -5.51 8.22 -2.11
C THR A 215 -6.32 7.13 -1.41
N ILE A 216 -7.51 7.49 -0.96
CA ILE A 216 -8.45 6.58 -0.31
C ILE A 216 -9.74 6.67 -1.11
N SER A 217 -10.12 5.58 -1.72
CA SER A 217 -11.28 5.50 -2.60
C SER A 217 -12.24 4.43 -2.10
N VAL A 218 -13.53 4.71 -2.12
CA VAL A 218 -14.58 3.72 -1.85
C VAL A 218 -15.29 3.41 -3.16
N VAL A 219 -15.45 2.13 -3.47
CA VAL A 219 -16.21 1.68 -4.64
C VAL A 219 -17.70 1.90 -4.37
N LYS A 220 -18.35 2.69 -5.24
CA LYS A 220 -19.78 3.01 -5.16
C LYS A 220 -20.66 1.89 -5.73
N GLU A 221 -21.90 1.86 -5.31
CA GLU A 221 -22.95 1.15 -6.05
C GLU A 221 -23.15 1.86 -7.41
N ILE A 222 -23.13 1.10 -8.49
CA ILE A 222 -23.35 1.59 -9.86
C ILE A 222 -24.73 1.15 -10.31
#